data_f5fbbfab64ef271fdb2d9fdb13208db2
#
_entry.id   f5fbbfab64ef271fdb2d9fdb13208db2
#
_cell.length_a   1.000
_cell.length_b   1.000
_cell.length_c   1.000
_cell.angle_alpha   90.00
_cell.angle_beta   90.00
_cell.angle_gamma   90.00
#
_symmetry.space_group_name_H-M   'P 1'
#
loop_
_entity.id
_entity.type
_entity.pdbx_description
1 polymer ?
#
loop_
_entity_poly.entity_id
_entity_poly.type
_entity_poly.pdbx_seq_one_letter_code
_entity_poly.pdbx_strand_id
1 'polypeptide(L)'
;EAFEGNDRHILNYYNNEIPYHVLDAGSSIPEQKADVVSSVCPCAGLSMMSHGYGDDNDNNKWMIETANLILGDYQPKCFWGENAPGFAGKIGTNVRNQMKAIGADNGYTMSVYRTKSLLHGVPQVRERSFYFFWKDTNGQVPIFNYYNREYTPIEELIRNVKSNFQTEPINKKKPSDNPYYKYILEEVEGGKTHTEHSKDVDPTSARGVDAFSYIERAGKTYNEVAEWMEANGYENEVEKCKYKHEKLARGGSIMRRGVIVPKDRIGAFVGHYPTMLTHPDEDRFINYREAMSIMGLPEDFELVDAGPKVANHICQNVPVQTATDMATEVLATLRGERKMVDTDYILQYNGTQKLEYNEKVTTLEAFFG
;
A
#
# COMPACT_ATOMS: atom_id res chain seq x y z
N GLU A 1 -8.35 -13.27 -2.81
CA GLU A 1 -9.24 -12.20 -3.32
C GLU A 1 -8.77 -11.56 -4.64
N ALA A 2 -7.48 -11.49 -4.92
CA ALA A 2 -6.98 -11.03 -6.21
C ALA A 2 -7.40 -11.95 -7.37
N PHE A 3 -7.87 -13.14 -7.07
CA PHE A 3 -8.11 -14.23 -8.02
C PHE A 3 -9.46 -14.91 -7.78
N GLU A 4 -10.54 -14.15 -7.76
CA GLU A 4 -11.87 -14.69 -7.62
C GLU A 4 -12.42 -15.31 -8.92
N GLY A 5 -13.16 -16.39 -8.80
CA GLY A 5 -13.97 -16.97 -9.87
C GLY A 5 -13.15 -17.47 -11.06
N ASN A 6 -13.18 -16.75 -12.16
CA ASN A 6 -12.56 -17.18 -13.43
C ASN A 6 -11.03 -17.13 -13.45
N ASP A 7 -10.40 -16.61 -12.42
CA ASP A 7 -8.93 -16.45 -12.36
C ASP A 7 -8.21 -17.69 -11.79
N ARG A 8 -8.91 -18.82 -11.63
CA ARG A 8 -8.32 -20.11 -11.16
C ARG A 8 -7.11 -20.56 -11.97
N HIS A 9 -7.09 -20.26 -13.26
CA HIS A 9 -5.94 -20.57 -14.12
C HIS A 9 -4.68 -19.80 -13.71
N ILE A 10 -4.83 -18.58 -13.21
CA ILE A 10 -3.74 -17.74 -12.68
C ILE A 10 -3.19 -18.34 -11.39
N LEU A 11 -4.08 -18.77 -10.48
CA LEU A 11 -3.68 -19.48 -9.27
C LEU A 11 -2.92 -20.77 -9.59
N ASN A 12 -3.41 -21.54 -10.56
CA ASN A 12 -2.73 -22.76 -11.00
C ASN A 12 -1.33 -22.47 -11.55
N TYR A 13 -1.19 -21.39 -12.31
CA TYR A 13 0.11 -21.00 -12.89
C TYR A 13 1.14 -20.65 -11.79
N TYR A 14 0.76 -19.79 -10.84
CA TYR A 14 1.68 -19.36 -9.78
C TYR A 14 1.91 -20.42 -8.69
N ASN A 15 0.99 -21.36 -8.54
CA ASN A 15 1.03 -22.38 -7.51
C ASN A 15 1.34 -23.78 -8.05
N ASN A 16 2.06 -23.90 -9.15
CA ASN A 16 2.34 -25.17 -9.81
C ASN A 16 2.77 -26.32 -8.87
N GLU A 17 3.48 -26.00 -7.81
CA GLU A 17 4.04 -26.95 -6.84
C GLU A 17 3.46 -26.78 -5.43
N ILE A 18 2.58 -25.80 -5.22
CA ILE A 18 2.01 -25.48 -3.91
C ILE A 18 0.51 -25.81 -3.93
N PRO A 19 0.04 -26.73 -3.08
CA PRO A 19 -1.38 -27.01 -2.95
C PRO A 19 -2.16 -25.76 -2.59
N TYR A 20 -3.28 -25.52 -3.27
CA TYR A 20 -4.21 -24.47 -2.88
C TYR A 20 -5.62 -25.02 -2.71
N HIS A 21 -6.38 -24.39 -1.85
CA HIS A 21 -7.75 -24.77 -1.53
C HIS A 21 -8.65 -23.54 -1.61
N VAL A 22 -9.82 -23.70 -2.22
CA VAL A 22 -10.86 -22.68 -2.17
C VAL A 22 -11.70 -22.96 -0.93
N LEU A 23 -11.73 -21.99 0.00
CA LEU A 23 -12.54 -22.09 1.21
C LEU A 23 -13.82 -21.29 1.02
N ASP A 24 -14.94 -21.99 1.06
CA ASP A 24 -16.29 -21.41 1.12
C ASP A 24 -16.82 -21.51 2.56
N ALA A 25 -17.93 -20.84 2.84
CA ALA A 25 -18.64 -21.03 4.10
C ALA A 25 -19.01 -22.52 4.28
N GLY A 26 -18.44 -23.16 5.30
CA GLY A 26 -18.63 -24.59 5.56
C GLY A 26 -17.56 -25.51 4.96
N SER A 27 -16.56 -24.99 4.29
CA SER A 27 -15.40 -25.78 3.85
C SER A 27 -14.58 -26.26 5.06
N SER A 28 -14.07 -27.50 5.00
CA SER A 28 -13.10 -28.00 5.97
C SER A 28 -11.72 -27.42 5.70
N ILE A 29 -10.97 -27.14 6.77
CA ILE A 29 -9.57 -26.75 6.69
C ILE A 29 -8.72 -27.93 6.19
N PRO A 30 -7.67 -27.69 5.37
CA PRO A 30 -6.73 -28.74 4.99
C PRO A 30 -6.11 -29.43 6.22
N GLU A 31 -5.94 -30.74 6.17
CA GLU A 31 -5.32 -31.51 7.25
C GLU A 31 -3.85 -31.13 7.50
N GLN A 32 -3.17 -30.61 6.47
CA GLN A 32 -1.79 -30.18 6.57
C GLN A 32 -1.66 -28.94 7.45
N LYS A 33 -1.03 -29.08 8.61
CA LYS A 33 -0.79 -27.99 9.56
C LYS A 33 0.50 -27.24 9.23
N ALA A 34 0.44 -25.92 9.25
CA ALA A 34 1.59 -25.03 9.18
C ALA A 34 1.83 -24.37 10.55
N ASP A 35 3.09 -24.14 10.89
CA ASP A 35 3.46 -23.43 12.11
C ASP A 35 3.10 -21.93 12.02
N VAL A 36 3.11 -21.37 10.82
CA VAL A 36 2.80 -19.97 10.55
C VAL A 36 1.74 -19.89 9.46
N VAL A 37 0.70 -19.11 9.72
CA VAL A 37 -0.35 -18.79 8.75
C VAL A 37 -0.40 -17.28 8.56
N SER A 38 -0.53 -16.84 7.31
CA SER A 38 -0.74 -15.43 6.98
C SER A 38 -2.06 -15.22 6.25
N SER A 39 -2.68 -14.06 6.44
CA SER A 39 -3.87 -13.68 5.70
C SER A 39 -3.84 -12.23 5.24
N VAL A 40 -4.48 -11.96 4.10
CA VAL A 40 -4.73 -10.61 3.59
C VAL A 40 -6.23 -10.47 3.37
N CYS A 41 -6.93 -10.01 4.39
CA CYS A 41 -8.37 -9.78 4.33
C CYS A 41 -8.70 -8.46 3.63
N PRO A 42 -9.94 -8.31 3.10
CA PRO A 42 -10.37 -7.05 2.47
C PRO A 42 -10.14 -5.84 3.36
N CYS A 43 -9.48 -4.82 2.81
CA CYS A 43 -9.14 -3.61 3.55
C CYS A 43 -10.17 -2.46 3.36
N ALA A 44 -11.23 -2.66 2.57
CA ALA A 44 -12.17 -1.62 2.20
C ALA A 44 -12.85 -0.97 3.41
N GLY A 45 -13.17 -1.75 4.44
CA GLY A 45 -13.77 -1.23 5.67
C GLY A 45 -12.85 -0.36 6.52
N LEU A 46 -11.54 -0.53 6.42
CA LEU A 46 -10.53 0.13 7.25
C LEU A 46 -9.64 1.10 6.46
N SER A 47 -9.92 1.31 5.19
CA SER A 47 -9.21 2.22 4.31
C SER A 47 -9.95 3.53 4.14
N MET A 48 -9.36 4.64 4.55
CA MET A 48 -9.90 6.00 4.33
C MET A 48 -10.07 6.37 2.84
N MET A 49 -9.55 5.55 1.93
CA MET A 49 -9.71 5.71 0.47
C MET A 49 -10.99 5.08 -0.05
N SER A 50 -11.68 4.27 0.76
CA SER A 50 -12.94 3.62 0.41
C SER A 50 -14.14 4.47 0.79
N HIS A 51 -15.19 4.43 -0.04
CA HIS A 51 -16.49 4.95 0.33
C HIS A 51 -17.12 4.03 1.39
N GLY A 52 -17.63 4.61 2.48
CA GLY A 52 -18.28 3.84 3.54
C GLY A 52 -17.32 3.07 4.45
N TYR A 53 -16.06 3.54 4.57
CA TYR A 53 -15.15 2.98 5.58
C TYR A 53 -15.67 3.22 7.00
N GLY A 54 -15.40 2.30 7.90
CA GLY A 54 -15.80 2.34 9.30
C GLY A 54 -15.79 0.97 9.95
N ASP A 55 -15.91 0.95 11.27
CA ASP A 55 -15.90 -0.30 12.05
C ASP A 55 -17.05 -1.24 11.70
N ASP A 56 -18.20 -0.70 11.27
CA ASP A 56 -19.41 -1.46 10.93
C ASP A 56 -19.46 -1.90 9.45
N ASN A 57 -18.37 -1.71 8.69
CA ASN A 57 -18.34 -2.12 7.30
C ASN A 57 -18.35 -3.64 7.16
N ASP A 58 -19.21 -4.16 6.26
CA ASP A 58 -19.37 -5.61 6.07
C ASP A 58 -18.07 -6.36 5.72
N ASN A 59 -17.13 -5.70 5.04
CA ASN A 59 -15.84 -6.30 4.73
C ASN A 59 -15.02 -6.67 5.99
N ASN A 60 -15.27 -6.02 7.12
CA ASN A 60 -14.57 -6.32 8.37
C ASN A 60 -14.96 -7.70 8.94
N LYS A 61 -16.12 -8.25 8.56
CA LYS A 61 -16.56 -9.59 8.95
C LYS A 61 -15.57 -10.66 8.52
N TRP A 62 -14.96 -10.50 7.34
CA TRP A 62 -13.97 -11.45 6.84
C TRP A 62 -12.75 -11.59 7.75
N MET A 63 -12.32 -10.51 8.40
CA MET A 63 -11.24 -10.59 9.38
C MET A 63 -11.64 -11.41 10.61
N ILE A 64 -12.87 -11.21 11.07
CA ILE A 64 -13.40 -11.92 12.25
C ILE A 64 -13.60 -13.41 11.93
N GLU A 65 -14.20 -13.74 10.78
CA GLU A 65 -14.40 -15.11 10.34
C GLU A 65 -13.07 -15.84 10.11
N THR A 66 -12.10 -15.16 9.47
CA THR A 66 -10.74 -15.71 9.29
C THR A 66 -10.05 -15.94 10.63
N ALA A 67 -10.19 -15.02 11.59
CA ALA A 67 -9.63 -15.19 12.92
C ALA A 67 -10.25 -16.40 13.65
N ASN A 68 -11.57 -16.58 13.61
CA ASN A 68 -12.25 -17.73 14.19
C ASN A 68 -11.75 -19.04 13.57
N LEU A 69 -11.69 -19.12 12.25
CA LEU A 69 -11.24 -20.30 11.53
C LEU A 69 -9.78 -20.66 11.86
N ILE A 70 -8.88 -19.68 11.80
CA ILE A 70 -7.46 -19.93 11.95
C ILE A 70 -7.08 -20.14 13.43
N LEU A 71 -7.57 -19.31 14.33
CA LEU A 71 -7.21 -19.41 15.75
C LEU A 71 -7.99 -20.52 16.47
N GLY A 72 -9.26 -20.76 16.08
CA GLY A 72 -10.11 -21.80 16.68
C GLY A 72 -9.78 -23.20 16.17
N ASP A 73 -9.78 -23.38 14.86
CA ASP A 73 -9.73 -24.71 14.24
C ASP A 73 -8.31 -25.10 13.80
N TYR A 74 -7.61 -24.22 13.09
CA TYR A 74 -6.28 -24.54 12.55
C TYR A 74 -5.16 -24.49 13.59
N GLN A 75 -5.16 -23.47 14.43
CA GLN A 75 -4.28 -23.29 15.59
C GLN A 75 -2.77 -23.29 15.29
N PRO A 76 -2.24 -22.40 14.40
CA PRO A 76 -0.82 -22.28 14.13
C PRO A 76 -0.07 -21.69 15.34
N LYS A 77 1.26 -21.82 15.39
CA LYS A 77 2.10 -21.13 16.39
C LYS A 77 2.04 -19.62 16.27
N CYS A 78 1.93 -19.13 15.03
CA CYS A 78 1.71 -17.71 14.73
C CYS A 78 0.71 -17.56 13.58
N PHE A 79 -0.31 -16.74 13.81
CA PHE A 79 -1.19 -16.23 12.76
C PHE A 79 -0.93 -14.73 12.61
N TRP A 80 -0.68 -14.28 11.39
CA TRP A 80 -0.47 -12.86 11.14
C TRP A 80 -1.16 -12.41 9.85
N GLY A 81 -1.37 -11.10 9.72
CA GLY A 81 -1.94 -10.56 8.51
C GLY A 81 -1.71 -9.07 8.38
N GLU A 82 -2.11 -8.54 7.23
CA GLU A 82 -1.98 -7.13 6.85
C GLU A 82 -3.35 -6.49 6.67
N ASN A 83 -3.43 -5.21 6.96
CA ASN A 83 -4.58 -4.39 6.60
C ASN A 83 -4.20 -2.91 6.48
N ALA A 84 -5.16 -2.07 6.07
CA ALA A 84 -5.00 -0.63 5.99
C ALA A 84 -4.63 -0.01 7.35
N PRO A 85 -4.01 1.19 7.38
CA PRO A 85 -3.60 1.86 8.62
C PRO A 85 -4.72 2.07 9.61
N GLY A 86 -5.96 2.17 9.14
CA GLY A 86 -7.16 2.30 9.98
C GLY A 86 -7.36 1.16 10.96
N PHE A 87 -6.85 -0.04 10.65
CA PHE A 87 -6.87 -1.16 11.58
C PHE A 87 -6.19 -0.82 12.92
N ALA A 88 -5.01 -0.21 12.89
CA ALA A 88 -4.32 0.26 14.10
C ALA A 88 -4.92 1.55 14.69
N GLY A 89 -5.78 2.24 13.95
CA GLY A 89 -6.41 3.49 14.34
C GLY A 89 -7.75 3.32 15.05
N LYS A 90 -8.39 4.45 15.33
CA LYS A 90 -9.68 4.50 16.04
C LYS A 90 -10.80 3.76 15.28
N ILE A 91 -10.79 3.84 13.95
CA ILE A 91 -11.82 3.19 13.09
C ILE A 91 -11.73 1.65 13.08
N GLY A 92 -10.66 1.05 13.54
CA GLY A 92 -10.50 -0.40 13.64
C GLY A 92 -10.65 -0.94 15.07
N THR A 93 -11.09 -0.14 16.01
CA THR A 93 -11.11 -0.52 17.43
C THR A 93 -12.02 -1.72 17.68
N ASN A 94 -13.22 -1.73 17.12
CA ASN A 94 -14.17 -2.81 17.32
C ASN A 94 -13.67 -4.12 16.71
N VAL A 95 -13.18 -4.08 15.47
CA VAL A 95 -12.60 -5.26 14.79
C VAL A 95 -11.42 -5.82 15.59
N ARG A 96 -10.49 -4.96 16.01
CA ARG A 96 -9.35 -5.39 16.84
C ARG A 96 -9.79 -6.04 18.16
N ASN A 97 -10.77 -5.45 18.84
CA ASN A 97 -11.26 -5.98 20.11
C ASN A 97 -11.90 -7.36 19.93
N GLN A 98 -12.69 -7.55 18.88
CA GLN A 98 -13.28 -8.86 18.56
C GLN A 98 -12.19 -9.88 18.23
N MET A 99 -11.24 -9.54 17.35
CA MET A 99 -10.12 -10.42 17.02
C MET A 99 -9.27 -10.76 18.25
N LYS A 100 -9.02 -9.78 19.12
CA LYS A 100 -8.29 -9.97 20.39
C LYS A 100 -9.03 -10.96 21.30
N ALA A 101 -10.35 -10.81 21.43
CA ALA A 101 -11.16 -11.73 22.25
C ALA A 101 -11.10 -13.17 21.70
N ILE A 102 -11.29 -13.34 20.38
CA ILE A 102 -11.16 -14.65 19.72
C ILE A 102 -9.78 -15.26 19.99
N GLY A 103 -8.73 -14.45 19.88
CA GLY A 103 -7.37 -14.88 20.18
C GLY A 103 -7.22 -15.35 21.63
N ALA A 104 -7.67 -14.55 22.58
CA ALA A 104 -7.59 -14.89 24.02
C ALA A 104 -8.35 -16.17 24.37
N ASP A 105 -9.54 -16.38 23.82
CA ASP A 105 -10.35 -17.57 24.01
C ASP A 105 -9.67 -18.85 23.47
N ASN A 106 -8.73 -18.70 22.54
CA ASN A 106 -7.98 -19.81 21.91
C ASN A 106 -6.50 -19.88 22.33
N GLY A 107 -6.10 -19.17 23.40
CA GLY A 107 -4.74 -19.22 23.94
C GLY A 107 -3.70 -18.37 23.20
N TYR A 108 -4.15 -17.34 22.48
CA TYR A 108 -3.26 -16.41 21.77
C TYR A 108 -3.18 -15.05 22.42
N THR A 109 -2.02 -14.43 22.29
CA THR A 109 -1.81 -13.02 22.64
C THR A 109 -1.61 -12.20 21.38
N MET A 110 -2.23 -11.02 21.27
CA MET A 110 -2.24 -10.21 20.07
C MET A 110 -1.21 -9.07 20.15
N SER A 111 -0.47 -8.86 19.07
CA SER A 111 0.31 -7.63 18.86
C SER A 111 0.00 -7.00 17.50
N VAL A 112 0.20 -5.68 17.39
CA VAL A 112 0.00 -4.93 16.17
C VAL A 112 1.25 -4.09 15.89
N TYR A 113 1.66 -4.05 14.63
CA TYR A 113 2.79 -3.26 14.15
C TYR A 113 2.33 -2.37 13.00
N ARG A 114 2.51 -1.06 13.11
CA ARG A 114 2.21 -0.10 12.06
C ARG A 114 3.48 0.47 11.47
N THR A 115 3.61 0.43 10.16
CA THR A 115 4.83 0.85 9.46
C THR A 115 4.53 1.51 8.12
N LYS A 116 5.59 2.03 7.51
CA LYS A 116 5.61 2.61 6.16
C LYS A 116 6.61 1.84 5.31
N SER A 117 6.26 1.50 4.08
CA SER A 117 7.15 0.80 3.15
C SER A 117 8.48 1.55 2.93
N LEU A 118 8.46 2.88 3.02
CA LEU A 118 9.66 3.71 2.95
C LEU A 118 10.74 3.31 3.97
N LEU A 119 10.32 2.95 5.18
CA LEU A 119 11.22 2.53 6.27
C LEU A 119 11.82 1.14 6.04
N HIS A 120 11.27 0.40 5.10
CA HIS A 120 11.74 -0.91 4.67
C HIS A 120 12.56 -0.87 3.37
N GLY A 121 13.01 0.33 2.95
CA GLY A 121 13.83 0.49 1.76
C GLY A 121 13.05 0.54 0.43
N VAL A 122 11.74 0.78 0.47
CA VAL A 122 10.90 0.91 -0.72
C VAL A 122 10.51 2.38 -0.91
N PRO A 123 10.77 3.02 -2.08
CA PRO A 123 10.58 4.46 -2.27
C PRO A 123 9.10 4.88 -2.39
N GLN A 124 8.26 4.42 -1.46
CA GLN A 124 6.85 4.82 -1.37
C GLN A 124 6.39 4.99 0.08
N VAL A 125 5.57 6.02 0.31
CA VAL A 125 4.98 6.33 1.61
C VAL A 125 3.67 5.56 1.79
N ARG A 126 3.75 4.23 1.76
CA ARG A 126 2.62 3.33 1.95
C ARG A 126 2.58 2.87 3.40
N GLU A 127 1.60 3.33 4.14
CA GLU A 127 1.38 2.86 5.51
C GLU A 127 0.53 1.59 5.54
N ARG A 128 0.91 0.66 6.42
CA ARG A 128 0.16 -0.56 6.68
C ARG A 128 0.21 -0.93 8.16
N SER A 129 -0.82 -1.64 8.59
CA SER A 129 -0.90 -2.26 9.90
C SER A 129 -0.80 -3.78 9.72
N PHE A 130 0.07 -4.37 10.51
CA PHE A 130 0.22 -5.82 10.59
C PHE A 130 -0.26 -6.28 11.96
N TYR A 131 -1.03 -7.36 12.02
CA TYR A 131 -1.48 -7.97 13.26
C TYR A 131 -0.89 -9.37 13.38
N PHE A 132 -0.61 -9.76 14.61
CA PHE A 132 0.04 -11.03 14.94
C PHE A 132 -0.65 -11.64 16.14
N PHE A 133 -0.87 -12.93 16.09
CA PHE A 133 -1.37 -13.76 17.17
C PHE A 133 -0.34 -14.83 17.52
N TRP A 134 0.11 -14.82 18.75
CA TRP A 134 1.17 -15.69 19.26
C TRP A 134 0.58 -16.71 20.19
N LYS A 135 0.71 -18.02 19.86
CA LYS A 135 0.15 -19.10 20.62
C LYS A 135 0.99 -19.39 21.86
N ASP A 136 0.31 -19.69 22.99
CA ASP A 136 0.91 -20.18 24.24
C ASP A 136 2.06 -19.32 24.78
N THR A 137 2.01 -18.00 24.58
CA THR A 137 3.01 -17.07 25.10
C THR A 137 2.75 -16.61 26.53
N ASN A 138 1.75 -17.16 27.20
CA ASN A 138 1.38 -16.83 28.60
C ASN A 138 1.14 -15.33 28.84
N GLY A 139 0.54 -14.63 27.88
CA GLY A 139 0.27 -13.21 27.96
C GLY A 139 1.47 -12.33 27.61
N GLN A 140 2.47 -12.87 26.94
CA GLN A 140 3.62 -12.12 26.45
C GLN A 140 3.54 -11.87 24.95
N VAL A 141 4.09 -10.74 24.50
CA VAL A 141 4.21 -10.39 23.07
C VAL A 141 5.62 -9.91 22.74
N PRO A 142 6.10 -10.13 21.50
CA PRO A 142 7.42 -9.70 21.10
C PRO A 142 7.49 -8.19 20.85
N ILE A 143 8.65 -7.61 21.13
CA ILE A 143 9.03 -6.29 20.64
C ILE A 143 9.79 -6.49 19.32
N PHE A 144 9.25 -5.97 18.23
CA PHE A 144 9.88 -6.01 16.92
C PHE A 144 10.93 -4.91 16.76
N ASN A 145 11.88 -5.15 15.88
CA ASN A 145 12.85 -4.13 15.50
C ASN A 145 12.19 -2.94 14.82
N TYR A 146 12.80 -1.77 14.97
CA TYR A 146 12.50 -0.61 14.16
C TYR A 146 13.35 -0.62 12.91
N TYR A 147 12.70 -0.45 11.76
CA TYR A 147 13.35 -0.41 10.46
C TYR A 147 13.57 1.05 10.03
N ASN A 148 14.71 1.31 9.42
CA ASN A 148 15.04 2.58 8.76
C ASN A 148 16.10 2.29 7.69
N ARG A 149 15.70 1.55 6.66
CA ARG A 149 16.56 1.17 5.55
C ARG A 149 16.72 2.32 4.57
N GLU A 150 17.89 2.46 3.99
CA GLU A 150 18.08 3.28 2.81
C GLU A 150 17.29 2.71 1.63
N TYR A 151 16.87 3.58 0.72
CA TYR A 151 16.15 3.20 -0.49
C TYR A 151 16.76 3.87 -1.71
N THR A 152 16.63 3.23 -2.86
CA THR A 152 16.95 3.84 -4.15
C THR A 152 15.84 4.82 -4.52
N PRO A 153 16.14 6.07 -4.93
CA PRO A 153 15.14 7.00 -5.45
C PRO A 153 14.32 6.36 -6.56
N ILE A 154 13.00 6.63 -6.58
CA ILE A 154 12.11 5.92 -7.51
C ILE A 154 12.45 6.19 -8.97
N GLU A 155 12.93 7.40 -9.29
CA GLU A 155 13.35 7.73 -10.65
C GLU A 155 14.57 6.91 -11.11
N GLU A 156 15.50 6.64 -10.21
CA GLU A 156 16.65 5.76 -10.48
C GLU A 156 16.23 4.29 -10.60
N LEU A 157 15.32 3.87 -9.72
CA LEU A 157 14.78 2.51 -9.76
C LEU A 157 14.10 2.23 -11.10
N ILE A 158 13.30 3.17 -11.63
CA ILE A 158 12.64 3.04 -12.94
C ILE A 158 13.69 3.00 -14.06
N ARG A 159 14.71 3.88 -14.05
CA ARG A 159 15.78 3.90 -15.06
C ARG A 159 16.60 2.62 -15.09
N ASN A 160 16.77 1.97 -13.97
CA ASN A 160 17.64 0.80 -13.81
C ASN A 160 16.96 -0.52 -14.18
N VAL A 161 15.69 -0.52 -14.54
CA VAL A 161 14.98 -1.71 -15.02
C VAL A 161 15.55 -2.14 -16.37
N LYS A 162 16.20 -3.30 -16.41
CA LYS A 162 16.90 -3.81 -17.61
C LYS A 162 16.16 -4.91 -18.36
N SER A 163 15.13 -5.45 -17.76
CA SER A 163 14.37 -6.55 -18.36
C SER A 163 13.66 -6.11 -19.64
N ASN A 164 13.76 -6.90 -20.68
CA ASN A 164 13.05 -6.72 -21.95
C ASN A 164 11.65 -7.37 -21.94
N PHE A 165 11.21 -7.84 -20.81
CA PHE A 165 10.01 -8.64 -20.64
C PHE A 165 8.90 -7.82 -19.99
N GLN A 166 7.69 -7.87 -20.56
CA GLN A 166 6.52 -7.11 -20.10
C GLN A 166 6.75 -5.59 -19.99
N THR A 167 7.31 -5.03 -21.07
CA THR A 167 7.71 -3.62 -21.17
C THR A 167 6.65 -2.72 -21.81
N GLU A 168 5.44 -3.22 -22.05
CA GLU A 168 4.35 -2.39 -22.54
C GLU A 168 3.93 -1.38 -21.48
N PRO A 169 3.75 -0.09 -21.86
CA PRO A 169 3.23 0.92 -20.95
C PRO A 169 1.84 0.53 -20.40
N ILE A 170 1.64 0.67 -19.09
CA ILE A 170 0.36 0.42 -18.45
C ILE A 170 -0.72 1.34 -19.01
N ASN A 171 -0.36 2.60 -19.27
CA ASN A 171 -1.20 3.55 -19.98
C ASN A 171 -0.55 3.87 -21.33
N LYS A 172 -1.25 3.57 -22.42
CA LYS A 172 -0.74 3.73 -23.79
C LYS A 172 -0.75 5.17 -24.31
N LYS A 173 -1.36 6.12 -23.57
CA LYS A 173 -1.32 7.54 -23.90
C LYS A 173 0.03 8.14 -23.52
N LYS A 174 0.40 9.25 -24.17
CA LYS A 174 1.55 10.01 -23.72
C LYS A 174 1.18 10.93 -22.56
N PRO A 175 2.03 11.09 -21.56
CA PRO A 175 1.84 12.11 -20.50
C PRO A 175 1.61 13.51 -21.06
N SER A 176 2.38 13.91 -22.07
CA SER A 176 2.26 15.23 -22.73
C SER A 176 0.92 15.45 -23.44
N ASP A 177 0.16 14.40 -23.76
CA ASP A 177 -1.20 14.52 -24.31
C ASP A 177 -2.26 14.83 -23.21
N ASN A 178 -1.91 14.73 -21.92
CA ASN A 178 -2.81 15.06 -20.85
C ASN A 178 -2.99 16.59 -20.79
N PRO A 179 -4.22 17.14 -20.90
CA PRO A 179 -4.44 18.59 -21.00
C PRO A 179 -3.82 19.39 -19.85
N TYR A 180 -3.91 18.93 -18.62
CA TYR A 180 -3.33 19.62 -17.46
C TYR A 180 -1.79 19.59 -17.47
N TYR A 181 -1.21 18.47 -17.88
CA TYR A 181 0.23 18.36 -17.99
C TYR A 181 0.78 19.16 -19.19
N LYS A 182 0.06 19.15 -20.29
CA LYS A 182 0.37 19.98 -21.45
C LYS A 182 0.35 21.47 -21.10
N TYR A 183 -0.66 21.92 -20.34
CA TYR A 183 -0.70 23.29 -19.82
C TYR A 183 0.57 23.62 -19.01
N ILE A 184 1.03 22.70 -18.16
CA ILE A 184 2.27 22.90 -17.40
C ILE A 184 3.46 23.07 -18.35
N LEU A 185 3.63 22.16 -19.28
CA LEU A 185 4.77 22.17 -20.20
C LEU A 185 4.81 23.44 -21.06
N GLU A 186 3.67 23.88 -21.58
CA GLU A 186 3.57 25.01 -22.49
C GLU A 186 3.55 26.37 -21.77
N GLU A 187 2.66 26.55 -20.79
CA GLU A 187 2.40 27.84 -20.17
C GLU A 187 3.21 28.12 -18.90
N VAL A 188 3.45 27.07 -18.10
CA VAL A 188 4.18 27.25 -16.83
C VAL A 188 5.69 27.14 -17.06
N GLU A 189 6.11 26.18 -17.88
CA GLU A 189 7.52 25.86 -18.15
C GLU A 189 8.05 26.44 -19.46
N GLY A 190 7.24 27.22 -20.19
CA GLY A 190 7.66 27.94 -21.40
C GLY A 190 8.00 27.06 -22.60
N GLY A 191 7.29 25.94 -22.77
CA GLY A 191 7.43 25.03 -23.91
C GLY A 191 8.42 23.89 -23.70
N LYS A 192 8.75 23.54 -22.46
CA LYS A 192 9.61 22.37 -22.20
C LYS A 192 8.98 21.07 -22.64
N THR A 193 9.81 20.14 -23.04
CA THR A 193 9.46 18.73 -23.24
C THR A 193 9.27 18.04 -21.89
N HIS A 194 8.62 16.86 -21.91
CA HIS A 194 8.50 16.03 -20.70
C HIS A 194 9.86 15.73 -20.06
N THR A 195 10.86 15.38 -20.86
CA THR A 195 12.19 15.02 -20.37
C THR A 195 12.92 16.19 -19.72
N GLU A 196 12.80 17.39 -20.29
CA GLU A 196 13.37 18.62 -19.71
C GLU A 196 12.67 18.97 -18.40
N HIS A 197 11.34 18.98 -18.38
CA HIS A 197 10.56 19.21 -17.16
C HIS A 197 10.88 18.21 -16.07
N SER A 198 10.94 16.92 -16.41
CA SER A 198 11.26 15.86 -15.43
C SER A 198 12.63 16.03 -14.78
N LYS A 199 13.63 16.53 -15.50
CA LYS A 199 14.96 16.84 -14.94
C LYS A 199 14.93 18.01 -13.97
N ASP A 200 14.17 19.03 -14.27
CA ASP A 200 14.15 20.32 -13.55
C ASP A 200 13.16 20.34 -12.37
N VAL A 201 12.22 19.39 -12.32
CA VAL A 201 11.26 19.31 -11.21
C VAL A 201 11.99 19.19 -9.88
N ASP A 202 11.66 20.08 -8.95
CA ASP A 202 12.25 20.15 -7.62
C ASP A 202 12.03 18.85 -6.82
N PRO A 203 13.11 18.17 -6.43
CA PRO A 203 13.05 16.93 -5.66
C PRO A 203 12.50 17.10 -4.24
N THR A 204 12.46 18.31 -3.69
CA THR A 204 11.91 18.57 -2.35
C THR A 204 10.41 18.30 -2.25
N SER A 205 9.74 18.16 -3.37
CA SER A 205 8.39 17.64 -3.44
C SER A 205 8.39 16.14 -3.22
N ALA A 206 8.43 15.77 -1.99
CA ALA A 206 8.69 14.44 -1.45
C ALA A 206 7.75 13.29 -1.90
N ARG A 207 6.86 13.46 -2.88
CA ARG A 207 5.86 12.44 -3.25
C ARG A 207 5.67 12.28 -4.76
N GLY A 208 6.67 12.65 -5.57
CA GLY A 208 6.44 12.87 -6.99
C GLY A 208 5.57 14.13 -7.21
N VAL A 209 5.69 14.74 -8.36
CA VAL A 209 4.96 15.96 -8.66
C VAL A 209 3.77 15.61 -9.52
N ASP A 210 2.58 15.56 -8.92
CA ASP A 210 1.36 15.48 -9.71
C ASP A 210 1.02 16.83 -10.35
N ALA A 211 0.43 16.76 -11.54
CA ALA A 211 0.13 17.93 -12.35
C ALA A 211 -0.70 19.01 -11.60
N PHE A 212 -1.67 18.60 -10.78
CA PHE A 212 -2.51 19.55 -10.05
C PHE A 212 -1.75 20.28 -8.94
N SER A 213 -0.96 19.54 -8.16
CA SER A 213 -0.09 20.15 -7.15
C SER A 213 0.96 21.07 -7.77
N TYR A 214 1.42 20.76 -8.98
CA TYR A 214 2.37 21.61 -9.70
C TYR A 214 1.74 22.93 -10.13
N ILE A 215 0.54 22.90 -10.73
CA ILE A 215 -0.25 24.08 -11.09
C ILE A 215 -0.44 25.01 -9.87
N GLU A 216 -0.86 24.44 -8.74
CA GLU A 216 -1.09 25.20 -7.51
C GLU A 216 0.21 25.85 -6.97
N ARG A 217 1.32 25.11 -6.98
CA ARG A 217 2.63 25.63 -6.54
C ARG A 217 3.20 26.69 -7.46
N ALA A 218 2.90 26.62 -8.75
CA ALA A 218 3.24 27.67 -9.71
C ALA A 218 2.40 28.94 -9.53
N GLY A 219 1.49 28.98 -8.54
CA GLY A 219 0.61 30.11 -8.27
C GLY A 219 -0.51 30.29 -9.31
N LYS A 220 -0.77 29.26 -10.11
CA LYS A 220 -1.81 29.28 -11.14
C LYS A 220 -3.16 28.88 -10.56
N THR A 221 -4.19 29.57 -11.02
CA THR A 221 -5.58 29.27 -10.66
C THR A 221 -6.22 28.33 -11.67
N TYR A 222 -7.21 27.56 -11.23
CA TYR A 222 -7.96 26.71 -12.16
C TYR A 222 -8.85 27.50 -13.13
N ASN A 223 -9.09 28.81 -12.92
CA ASN A 223 -9.73 29.65 -13.91
C ASN A 223 -8.76 29.98 -15.06
N GLU A 224 -7.50 30.32 -14.79
CA GLU A 224 -6.47 30.45 -15.83
C GLU A 224 -6.30 29.17 -16.64
N VAL A 225 -6.32 28.02 -15.95
CA VAL A 225 -6.28 26.72 -16.63
C VAL A 225 -7.53 26.53 -17.51
N ALA A 226 -8.73 26.91 -17.05
CA ALA A 226 -9.97 26.82 -17.82
C ALA A 226 -9.93 27.69 -19.09
N GLU A 227 -9.43 28.91 -19.00
CA GLU A 227 -9.26 29.81 -20.13
C GLU A 227 -8.30 29.22 -21.18
N TRP A 228 -7.20 28.66 -20.74
CA TRP A 228 -6.27 27.96 -21.64
C TRP A 228 -6.89 26.71 -22.27
N MET A 229 -7.65 25.91 -21.48
CA MET A 229 -8.36 24.73 -21.99
C MET A 229 -9.34 25.10 -23.10
N GLU A 230 -10.11 26.18 -22.91
CA GLU A 230 -11.06 26.68 -23.89
C GLU A 230 -10.34 27.12 -25.17
N ALA A 231 -9.27 27.94 -25.05
CA ALA A 231 -8.47 28.40 -26.18
C ALA A 231 -7.80 27.25 -26.98
N ASN A 232 -7.55 26.11 -26.35
CA ASN A 232 -6.88 24.95 -26.95
C ASN A 232 -7.85 23.80 -27.31
N GLY A 233 -9.16 24.00 -27.25
CA GLY A 233 -10.16 23.02 -27.70
C GLY A 233 -10.42 21.87 -26.72
N TYR A 234 -10.09 22.02 -25.44
CA TYR A 234 -10.37 21.04 -24.38
C TYR A 234 -11.68 21.31 -23.65
N GLU A 235 -12.76 21.50 -24.38
CA GLU A 235 -14.08 21.90 -23.87
C GLU A 235 -14.56 21.04 -22.67
N ASN A 236 -14.35 19.74 -22.73
CA ASN A 236 -14.72 18.80 -21.66
C ASN A 236 -13.98 19.04 -20.33
N GLU A 237 -12.85 19.73 -20.33
CA GLU A 237 -12.05 20.01 -19.14
C GLU A 237 -12.37 21.39 -18.53
N VAL A 238 -12.96 22.31 -19.29
CA VAL A 238 -13.29 23.68 -18.84
C VAL A 238 -14.17 23.66 -17.59
N GLU A 239 -15.29 22.96 -17.65
CA GLU A 239 -16.23 22.88 -16.51
C GLU A 239 -15.61 22.17 -15.30
N LYS A 240 -14.73 21.19 -15.53
CA LYS A 240 -13.98 20.52 -14.44
C LYS A 240 -13.00 21.47 -13.76
N CYS A 241 -12.36 22.34 -14.51
CA CYS A 241 -11.48 23.37 -13.96
C CYS A 241 -12.26 24.39 -13.13
N LYS A 242 -13.36 24.93 -13.66
CA LYS A 242 -14.25 25.85 -12.94
C LYS A 242 -14.75 25.24 -11.63
N TYR A 243 -15.22 23.98 -11.67
CA TYR A 243 -15.63 23.26 -10.46
C TYR A 243 -14.50 23.13 -9.43
N LYS A 244 -13.27 22.79 -9.86
CA LYS A 244 -12.11 22.71 -8.96
C LYS A 244 -11.82 24.07 -8.32
N HIS A 245 -11.84 25.16 -9.12
CA HIS A 245 -11.64 26.51 -8.64
C HIS A 245 -12.64 26.89 -7.55
N GLU A 246 -13.92 26.71 -7.81
CA GLU A 246 -14.99 27.03 -6.86
C GLU A 246 -14.88 26.19 -5.58
N LYS A 247 -14.56 24.90 -5.73
CA LYS A 247 -14.43 23.99 -4.57
C LYS A 247 -13.30 24.41 -3.65
N LEU A 248 -12.15 24.79 -4.20
CA LEU A 248 -11.01 25.30 -3.44
C LEU A 248 -11.32 26.67 -2.80
N ALA A 249 -11.98 27.56 -3.51
CA ALA A 249 -12.40 28.86 -2.99
C ALA A 249 -13.33 28.77 -1.78
N ARG A 250 -14.12 27.70 -1.68
CA ARG A 250 -14.99 27.39 -0.52
C ARG A 250 -14.25 26.63 0.60
N GLY A 251 -12.93 26.48 0.54
CA GLY A 251 -12.14 25.72 1.51
C GLY A 251 -12.24 24.20 1.38
N GLY A 252 -12.82 23.69 0.29
CA GLY A 252 -12.88 22.26 0.00
C GLY A 252 -11.55 21.73 -0.52
N SER A 253 -11.41 20.40 -0.57
CA SER A 253 -10.25 19.73 -1.16
C SER A 253 -10.60 19.09 -2.49
N ILE A 254 -9.66 19.10 -3.42
CA ILE A 254 -9.77 18.39 -4.69
C ILE A 254 -8.92 17.13 -4.68
N MET A 255 -9.35 16.14 -5.47
CA MET A 255 -8.55 14.95 -5.70
C MET A 255 -7.43 15.28 -6.68
N ARG A 256 -6.19 15.20 -6.21
CA ARG A 256 -4.99 15.45 -7.01
C ARG A 256 -4.56 14.14 -7.68
N ARG A 257 -5.23 13.82 -8.77
CA ARG A 257 -4.91 12.67 -9.62
C ARG A 257 -4.66 13.17 -11.04
N GLY A 258 -3.49 12.92 -11.55
CA GLY A 258 -3.11 13.36 -12.89
C GLY A 258 -1.80 12.71 -13.29
N VAL A 259 -1.08 13.30 -14.23
CA VAL A 259 0.27 12.88 -14.56
C VAL A 259 1.16 13.14 -13.34
N ILE A 260 1.94 12.13 -12.95
CA ILE A 260 2.86 12.19 -11.80
C ILE A 260 4.28 11.95 -12.32
N VAL A 261 5.13 12.94 -12.16
CA VAL A 261 6.55 12.83 -12.47
C VAL A 261 7.27 12.25 -11.25
N PRO A 262 7.96 11.09 -11.38
CA PRO A 262 8.68 10.49 -10.25
C PRO A 262 9.93 11.30 -9.89
N LYS A 263 10.21 11.38 -8.59
CA LYS A 263 11.46 11.94 -8.06
C LYS A 263 12.00 11.01 -6.96
N ASP A 264 12.28 11.50 -5.79
CA ASP A 264 12.83 10.74 -4.68
C ASP A 264 11.93 9.54 -4.29
N ARG A 265 10.67 9.83 -3.98
CA ARG A 265 9.68 8.83 -3.55
C ARG A 265 8.27 9.21 -4.01
N ILE A 266 7.35 8.27 -3.91
CA ILE A 266 5.94 8.48 -4.24
C ILE A 266 5.03 8.30 -3.03
N GLY A 267 3.77 8.68 -3.19
CA GLY A 267 2.69 8.32 -2.29
C GLY A 267 2.48 6.80 -2.21
N ALA A 268 1.37 6.37 -1.63
CA ALA A 268 1.03 4.95 -1.65
C ALA A 268 0.76 4.50 -3.10
N PHE A 269 1.53 3.53 -3.57
CA PHE A 269 1.38 2.97 -4.91
C PHE A 269 0.20 2.00 -4.92
N VAL A 270 -1.00 2.52 -5.16
CA VAL A 270 -2.28 1.80 -5.06
C VAL A 270 -3.26 2.22 -6.15
N GLY A 271 -4.19 1.33 -6.49
CA GLY A 271 -5.28 1.62 -7.42
C GLY A 271 -4.78 2.07 -8.79
N HIS A 272 -5.20 3.24 -9.23
CA HIS A 272 -4.83 3.79 -10.55
C HIS A 272 -3.47 4.50 -10.58
N TYR A 273 -2.70 4.50 -9.50
CA TYR A 273 -1.41 5.20 -9.43
C TYR A 273 -0.44 4.78 -10.56
N PRO A 274 -0.31 3.47 -10.89
CA PRO A 274 0.56 3.05 -11.99
C PRO A 274 0.20 3.65 -13.36
N THR A 275 -1.08 3.95 -13.59
CA THR A 275 -1.53 4.55 -14.86
C THR A 275 -1.26 6.05 -14.98
N MET A 276 -0.75 6.67 -13.91
CA MET A 276 -0.46 8.10 -13.83
C MET A 276 1.02 8.41 -13.65
N LEU A 277 1.82 7.44 -13.22
CA LEU A 277 3.26 7.61 -12.99
C LEU A 277 4.01 7.55 -14.32
N THR A 278 4.83 8.57 -14.60
CA THR A 278 5.59 8.66 -15.85
C THR A 278 6.96 7.99 -15.73
N HIS A 279 7.54 7.64 -16.86
CA HIS A 279 8.96 7.37 -16.95
C HIS A 279 9.74 8.69 -16.84
N PRO A 280 10.88 8.76 -16.11
CA PRO A 280 11.60 10.02 -15.90
C PRO A 280 12.27 10.59 -17.15
N ASP A 281 12.63 9.77 -18.14
CA ASP A 281 13.41 10.19 -19.31
C ASP A 281 12.66 10.02 -20.62
N GLU A 282 11.47 9.43 -20.61
CA GLU A 282 10.67 9.14 -21.81
C GLU A 282 9.24 9.66 -21.64
N ASP A 283 8.67 10.26 -22.70
CA ASP A 283 7.28 10.74 -22.67
C ASP A 283 6.27 9.57 -22.79
N ARG A 284 6.31 8.72 -21.77
CA ARG A 284 5.39 7.60 -21.55
C ARG A 284 5.11 7.40 -20.07
N PHE A 285 4.04 6.70 -19.78
CA PHE A 285 3.81 6.17 -18.43
C PHE A 285 4.69 4.94 -18.19
N ILE A 286 4.84 4.56 -16.93
CA ILE A 286 5.60 3.36 -16.56
C ILE A 286 4.96 2.11 -17.20
N ASN A 287 5.81 1.11 -17.41
CA ASN A 287 5.41 -0.20 -17.89
C ASN A 287 5.16 -1.18 -16.71
N TYR A 288 4.69 -2.39 -17.04
CA TYR A 288 4.43 -3.42 -16.03
C TYR A 288 5.67 -3.83 -15.27
N ARG A 289 6.82 -3.94 -15.96
CA ARG A 289 8.09 -4.33 -15.33
C ARG A 289 8.58 -3.28 -14.34
N GLU A 290 8.49 -2.02 -14.69
CA GLU A 290 8.80 -0.89 -13.79
C GLU A 290 7.88 -0.86 -12.57
N ALA A 291 6.59 -1.11 -12.77
CA ALA A 291 5.64 -1.22 -11.66
C ALA A 291 5.95 -2.39 -10.71
N MET A 292 6.34 -3.54 -11.26
CA MET A 292 6.78 -4.70 -10.46
C MET A 292 8.05 -4.40 -9.67
N SER A 293 9.03 -3.73 -10.29
CA SER A 293 10.26 -3.30 -9.64
C SER A 293 9.98 -2.35 -8.46
N ILE A 294 9.04 -1.40 -8.61
CA ILE A 294 8.60 -0.51 -7.52
C ILE A 294 8.04 -1.29 -6.32
N MET A 295 7.44 -2.45 -6.59
CA MET A 295 6.92 -3.34 -5.54
C MET A 295 7.94 -4.35 -5.02
N GLY A 296 9.15 -4.35 -5.57
CA GLY A 296 10.25 -5.25 -5.20
C GLY A 296 10.06 -6.69 -5.70
N LEU A 297 9.24 -6.90 -6.72
CA LEU A 297 9.11 -8.21 -7.36
C LEU A 297 10.40 -8.56 -8.12
N PRO A 298 10.82 -9.84 -8.12
CA PRO A 298 12.02 -10.28 -8.83
C PRO A 298 12.01 -9.96 -10.32
N GLU A 299 13.18 -9.80 -10.92
CA GLU A 299 13.30 -9.48 -12.35
C GLU A 299 12.76 -10.59 -13.27
N ASP A 300 12.79 -11.83 -12.80
CA ASP A 300 12.26 -13.01 -13.49
C ASP A 300 10.79 -13.31 -13.19
N PHE A 301 10.15 -12.51 -12.33
CA PHE A 301 8.73 -12.68 -12.05
C PHE A 301 7.89 -12.33 -13.28
N GLU A 302 7.08 -13.27 -13.73
CA GLU A 302 6.21 -13.14 -14.89
C GLU A 302 4.75 -12.94 -14.48
N LEU A 303 4.08 -11.94 -15.08
CA LEU A 303 2.63 -11.81 -15.00
C LEU A 303 1.99 -12.72 -16.05
N VAL A 304 0.97 -13.47 -15.65
CA VAL A 304 0.25 -14.38 -16.57
C VAL A 304 -0.51 -13.60 -17.65
N ASP A 305 -0.98 -12.40 -17.32
CA ASP A 305 -1.77 -11.57 -18.20
C ASP A 305 -1.36 -10.10 -18.08
N ALA A 306 -1.65 -9.29 -19.08
CA ALA A 306 -1.41 -7.86 -19.13
C ALA A 306 -2.73 -7.12 -19.36
N GLY A 307 -3.01 -6.14 -18.53
CA GLY A 307 -4.23 -5.33 -18.64
C GLY A 307 -4.44 -4.42 -17.43
N PRO A 308 -5.40 -3.49 -17.45
CA PRO A 308 -5.63 -2.56 -16.35
C PRO A 308 -5.92 -3.24 -15.00
N LYS A 309 -6.55 -4.42 -15.02
CA LYS A 309 -6.77 -5.21 -13.81
C LYS A 309 -5.47 -5.70 -13.19
N VAL A 310 -4.53 -6.16 -14.02
CA VAL A 310 -3.22 -6.67 -13.59
C VAL A 310 -2.38 -5.57 -12.96
N ALA A 311 -2.39 -4.36 -13.51
CA ALA A 311 -1.73 -3.20 -12.88
C ALA A 311 -2.26 -2.95 -11.47
N ASN A 312 -3.56 -3.10 -11.26
CA ASN A 312 -4.17 -2.98 -9.95
C ASN A 312 -3.70 -4.10 -9.00
N HIS A 313 -3.60 -5.33 -9.48
CA HIS A 313 -3.10 -6.46 -8.70
C HIS A 313 -1.65 -6.25 -8.23
N ILE A 314 -0.76 -5.76 -9.09
CA ILE A 314 0.63 -5.43 -8.70
C ILE A 314 0.66 -4.49 -7.50
N CYS A 315 -0.12 -3.42 -7.54
CA CYS A 315 -0.06 -2.37 -6.52
C CYS A 315 -0.99 -2.56 -5.31
N GLN A 316 -1.89 -3.54 -5.32
CA GLN A 316 -2.69 -3.87 -4.13
C GLN A 316 -1.88 -4.59 -3.06
N ASN A 317 -0.90 -5.38 -3.47
CA ASN A 317 -0.06 -6.16 -2.58
C ASN A 317 0.83 -5.29 -1.67
N VAL A 318 1.32 -5.88 -0.59
CA VAL A 318 2.39 -5.29 0.22
C VAL A 318 3.71 -5.41 -0.56
N PRO A 319 4.55 -4.36 -0.61
CA PRO A 319 5.86 -4.48 -1.21
C PRO A 319 6.68 -5.62 -0.59
N VAL A 320 7.38 -6.37 -1.43
CA VAL A 320 8.09 -7.61 -1.04
C VAL A 320 9.01 -7.38 0.16
N GLN A 321 9.82 -6.32 0.15
CA GLN A 321 10.74 -6.05 1.25
C GLN A 321 10.02 -5.79 2.58
N THR A 322 8.87 -5.08 2.56
CA THR A 322 8.07 -4.85 3.77
C THR A 322 7.52 -6.16 4.33
N ALA A 323 7.00 -7.02 3.46
CA ALA A 323 6.49 -8.34 3.87
C ALA A 323 7.60 -9.25 4.38
N THR A 324 8.77 -9.23 3.74
CA THR A 324 9.97 -9.99 4.14
C THR A 324 10.44 -9.59 5.53
N ASP A 325 10.48 -8.30 5.84
CA ASP A 325 10.89 -7.82 7.16
C ASP A 325 9.88 -8.28 8.23
N MET A 326 8.58 -8.24 7.95
CA MET A 326 7.56 -8.75 8.89
C MET A 326 7.67 -10.27 9.09
N ALA A 327 7.86 -11.02 8.02
CA ALA A 327 8.09 -12.47 8.12
C ALA A 327 9.38 -12.79 8.91
N THR A 328 10.42 -11.97 8.76
CA THR A 328 11.66 -12.10 9.53
C THR A 328 11.42 -11.90 11.02
N GLU A 329 10.60 -10.91 11.40
CA GLU A 329 10.22 -10.70 12.80
C GLU A 329 9.44 -11.90 13.38
N VAL A 330 8.53 -12.48 12.59
CA VAL A 330 7.81 -13.70 12.98
C VAL A 330 8.79 -14.87 13.24
N LEU A 331 9.69 -15.13 12.31
CA LEU A 331 10.68 -16.22 12.46
C LEU A 331 11.62 -15.99 13.64
N ALA A 332 12.10 -14.76 13.83
CA ALA A 332 12.96 -14.41 14.95
C ALA A 332 12.23 -14.57 16.31
N THR A 333 10.95 -14.22 16.35
CA THR A 333 10.14 -14.45 17.55
C THR A 333 9.99 -15.95 17.87
N LEU A 334 9.65 -16.75 16.87
CA LEU A 334 9.48 -18.21 17.05
C LEU A 334 10.79 -18.91 17.43
N ARG A 335 11.93 -18.34 17.10
CA ARG A 335 13.27 -18.80 17.51
C ARG A 335 13.72 -18.29 18.89
N GLY A 336 12.91 -17.46 19.55
CA GLY A 336 13.26 -16.85 20.83
C GLY A 336 14.30 -15.73 20.75
N GLU A 337 14.46 -15.11 19.57
CA GLU A 337 15.43 -14.05 19.32
C GLU A 337 14.86 -12.64 19.58
N ARG A 338 13.60 -12.53 19.99
CA ARG A 338 12.94 -11.26 20.32
C ARG A 338 12.70 -11.13 21.81
N LYS A 339 12.86 -9.91 22.30
CA LYS A 339 12.46 -9.57 23.67
C LYS A 339 10.94 -9.70 23.78
N MET A 340 10.51 -10.46 24.78
CA MET A 340 9.09 -10.61 25.13
C MET A 340 8.74 -9.67 26.28
N VAL A 341 7.51 -9.14 26.26
CA VAL A 341 6.98 -8.27 27.32
C VAL A 341 5.63 -8.76 27.81
N ASP A 342 5.41 -8.63 29.11
CA ASP A 342 4.17 -9.02 29.76
C ASP A 342 3.07 -8.01 29.47
N THR A 343 2.25 -8.31 28.48
CA THR A 343 1.04 -7.55 28.15
C THR A 343 0.13 -8.41 27.27
N ASP A 344 -1.15 -8.22 27.42
CA ASP A 344 -2.15 -8.90 26.58
C ASP A 344 -2.35 -8.22 25.21
N TYR A 345 -1.72 -7.06 25.00
CA TYR A 345 -1.77 -6.31 23.75
C TYR A 345 -0.67 -5.26 23.68
N ILE A 346 -0.07 -5.08 22.49
CA ILE A 346 0.85 -4.00 22.17
C ILE A 346 0.60 -3.48 20.77
N LEU A 347 0.73 -2.18 20.59
CA LEU A 347 0.78 -1.52 19.28
C LEU A 347 2.11 -0.79 19.13
N GLN A 348 2.93 -1.24 18.18
CA GLN A 348 4.19 -0.60 17.83
C GLN A 348 4.04 0.25 16.58
N TYR A 349 4.68 1.42 16.58
CA TYR A 349 4.78 2.31 15.43
C TYR A 349 6.22 2.37 14.95
N ASN A 350 6.51 1.78 13.80
CA ASN A 350 7.81 1.95 13.15
C ASN A 350 7.96 3.38 12.62
N GLY A 351 9.14 3.97 12.80
CA GLY A 351 9.47 5.34 12.36
C GLY A 351 9.15 6.43 13.36
N THR A 352 8.34 6.19 14.36
CA THR A 352 8.10 7.11 15.48
C THR A 352 8.62 6.57 16.81
N GLN A 353 9.07 5.33 16.81
CA GLN A 353 9.49 4.59 18.01
C GLN A 353 8.45 4.65 19.15
N LYS A 354 7.18 4.82 18.77
CA LYS A 354 6.08 4.92 19.71
C LYS A 354 5.51 3.52 19.98
N LEU A 355 5.34 3.20 21.23
CA LEU A 355 4.60 2.03 21.70
C LEU A 355 3.30 2.48 22.37
N GLU A 356 2.20 1.79 22.05
CA GLU A 356 0.95 1.89 22.79
C GLU A 356 0.62 0.49 23.30
N TYR A 357 0.30 0.37 24.58
CA TYR A 357 0.00 -0.89 25.23
C TYR A 357 -1.16 -0.75 26.19
N ASN A 358 -1.69 -1.88 26.62
CA ASN A 358 -2.79 -1.90 27.57
C ASN A 358 -2.32 -1.39 28.95
N GLU A 359 -3.19 -0.69 29.70
CA GLU A 359 -2.91 -0.01 30.96
C GLU A 359 -2.27 -0.89 32.07
N LYS A 360 -2.17 -2.21 31.83
CA LYS A 360 -1.53 -3.14 32.77
C LYS A 360 0.00 -3.07 32.78
N VAL A 361 0.64 -2.43 31.81
CA VAL A 361 2.09 -2.25 31.77
C VAL A 361 2.44 -0.89 32.37
N THR A 362 3.05 -0.91 33.53
CA THR A 362 3.14 0.24 34.42
C THR A 362 4.21 1.26 34.07
N THR A 363 5.21 0.97 33.26
CA THR A 363 6.23 1.98 32.86
C THR A 363 6.97 1.63 31.58
N LEU A 364 7.33 2.66 30.77
CA LEU A 364 8.24 2.55 29.62
C LEU A 364 9.63 2.01 30.00
N GLU A 365 10.06 2.22 31.25
CA GLU A 365 11.33 1.72 31.77
C GLU A 365 11.43 0.19 31.77
N ALA A 366 10.31 -0.52 31.90
CA ALA A 366 10.27 -1.98 31.77
C ALA A 366 10.61 -2.48 30.36
N PHE A 367 10.55 -1.62 29.34
CA PHE A 367 10.84 -1.97 27.95
C PHE A 367 12.30 -1.73 27.53
N PHE A 368 13.00 -0.82 28.21
CA PHE A 368 14.35 -0.37 27.81
C PHE A 368 15.43 -0.69 28.83
N GLY A 369 15.08 -1.36 29.93
CA GLY A 369 15.99 -1.80 30.98
C GLY A 369 16.81 -3.06 30.69
#